data_0ce7783317e8e42fa4a1e499ef9e1166
#
_entry.id   0ce7783317e8e42fa4a1e499ef9e1166
#
_cell.length_a   1.000
_cell.length_b   1.000
_cell.length_c   1.000
_cell.angle_alpha   90.00
_cell.angle_beta   90.00
_cell.angle_gamma   90.00
#
_symmetry.space_group_name_H-M   'P 1'
#
loop_
_entity.id
_entity.type
_entity.pdbx_description
1 polymer ?
#
loop_
_entity_poly.entity_id
_entity_poly.type
_entity_poly.pdbx_seq_one_letter_code
_entity_poly.pdbx_strand_id
1 'polypeptide(L)'
;VRPDWHFWDANWWPDWSVSAKKLAWFYENSDGSTVDGVIGFTPTVMEKILKVMGPIDLKNKYGVVIDSDNFWQVTQEFAEQKPNVTKQPKKIIGDLMNKIIEELPRRLNKNNLVPMLKAIEESLADKNILFYFTDKELQDKVESLDWGGRVKETSGDYLNVVNTNIAGGKSDRKIKQQIIHQAKILPDGSVIDSLTVKRTHEAIKREKFSGVRNVDWLRIYVPAGSKLIAAEGFRPVDKIFFKVAEDGWQNDPEVYAAESLAKTDSLSGTKIYDELGKTVFANWTQLDPGETIEIKLKYQLPFKITDKKLNPDPGLFDRLMAKAGSLINPEQKNLYSYSLLLQKQPGMNSSTLETELKLSDNFKPIWNFPSDLTVSQAGWFRTENLDQDKLTALMVEEK
;
A
#
# COMPACT_ATOMS: atom_id res chain seq x y z
N VAL A 1 -17.82 -10.74 -9.95
CA VAL A 1 -17.80 -9.88 -8.74
C VAL A 1 -19.13 -10.02 -8.05
N ARG A 2 -19.12 -10.29 -6.73
CA ARG A 2 -20.33 -10.44 -5.90
C ARG A 2 -20.59 -9.14 -5.16
N PRO A 3 -21.85 -8.78 -4.90
CA PRO A 3 -22.21 -7.57 -4.17
C PRO A 3 -22.18 -7.75 -2.64
N ASP A 4 -22.16 -9.00 -2.17
CA ASP A 4 -22.13 -9.35 -0.74
C ASP A 4 -20.73 -9.19 -0.15
N TRP A 5 -20.66 -8.60 1.02
CA TRP A 5 -19.45 -8.38 1.81
C TRP A 5 -19.33 -9.36 2.97
N HIS A 6 -18.13 -9.87 3.18
CA HIS A 6 -17.81 -10.80 4.26
C HIS A 6 -16.56 -10.36 5.01
N PHE A 7 -16.28 -11.02 6.13
CA PHE A 7 -15.09 -10.79 6.93
C PHE A 7 -13.78 -10.77 6.12
N TRP A 8 -13.63 -11.67 5.15
CA TRP A 8 -12.43 -11.75 4.31
C TRP A 8 -12.30 -10.63 3.28
N ASP A 9 -13.34 -9.83 3.05
CA ASP A 9 -13.37 -8.68 2.15
C ASP A 9 -13.14 -7.36 2.90
N ALA A 10 -13.17 -7.39 4.25
CA ALA A 10 -13.16 -6.20 5.10
C ALA A 10 -11.83 -5.44 5.13
N ASN A 11 -10.72 -6.05 4.65
CA ASN A 11 -9.44 -5.36 4.46
C ASN A 11 -9.45 -4.59 3.13
N TRP A 12 -10.37 -3.63 3.02
CA TRP A 12 -10.61 -2.88 1.79
C TRP A 12 -9.77 -1.60 1.70
N TRP A 13 -9.67 -0.84 2.79
CA TRP A 13 -8.99 0.44 2.80
C TRP A 13 -7.47 0.27 2.93
N PRO A 14 -6.67 1.17 2.29
CA PRO A 14 -5.22 1.21 2.49
C PRO A 14 -4.82 1.70 3.88
N ASP A 15 -5.75 2.27 4.64
CA ASP A 15 -5.60 2.65 6.04
C ASP A 15 -5.96 1.46 6.92
N TRP A 16 -4.96 0.91 7.62
CA TRP A 16 -5.16 -0.26 8.46
C TRP A 16 -6.14 -0.01 9.60
N SER A 17 -6.15 1.18 10.19
CA SER A 17 -7.06 1.46 11.30
C SER A 17 -8.53 1.40 10.89
N VAL A 18 -8.84 1.78 9.63
CA VAL A 18 -10.19 1.68 9.07
C VAL A 18 -10.54 0.22 8.77
N SER A 19 -9.64 -0.49 8.07
CA SER A 19 -9.83 -1.92 7.77
C SER A 19 -9.93 -2.78 9.03
N ALA A 20 -9.10 -2.51 10.04
CA ALA A 20 -9.11 -3.23 11.32
C ALA A 20 -10.42 -3.06 12.09
N LYS A 21 -10.97 -1.84 12.12
CA LYS A 21 -12.31 -1.59 12.71
C LYS A 21 -13.40 -2.38 12.00
N LYS A 22 -13.35 -2.44 10.66
CA LYS A 22 -14.32 -3.22 9.89
C LYS A 22 -14.16 -4.72 10.14
N LEU A 23 -12.93 -5.22 10.26
CA LEU A 23 -12.66 -6.62 10.62
C LEU A 23 -13.19 -6.94 12.03
N ALA A 24 -12.95 -6.08 13.02
CA ALA A 24 -13.49 -6.23 14.36
C ALA A 24 -15.03 -6.26 14.34
N TRP A 25 -15.66 -5.34 13.60
CA TRP A 25 -17.11 -5.29 13.45
C TRP A 25 -17.68 -6.60 12.85
N PHE A 26 -17.09 -7.14 11.80
CA PHE A 26 -17.52 -8.42 11.21
C PHE A 26 -17.34 -9.58 12.19
N TYR A 27 -16.23 -9.61 12.94
CA TYR A 27 -15.94 -10.65 13.91
C TYR A 27 -16.98 -10.64 15.05
N GLU A 28 -17.26 -9.47 15.63
CA GLU A 28 -18.22 -9.29 16.71
C GLU A 28 -19.66 -9.62 16.27
N ASN A 29 -20.03 -9.26 15.03
CA ASN A 29 -21.34 -9.58 14.46
C ASN A 29 -21.46 -11.02 13.91
N SER A 30 -20.40 -11.83 14.04
CA SER A 30 -20.39 -13.25 13.72
C SER A 30 -20.19 -14.12 14.96
N ASP A 31 -20.81 -13.75 16.07
CA ASP A 31 -20.73 -14.41 17.38
C ASP A 31 -19.33 -14.36 18.04
N GLY A 32 -18.44 -13.48 17.56
CA GLY A 32 -17.18 -13.19 18.21
C GLY A 32 -17.33 -12.28 19.43
N SER A 33 -16.41 -12.38 20.39
CA SER A 33 -16.34 -11.44 21.52
C SER A 33 -15.77 -10.08 21.06
N THR A 34 -16.06 -9.02 21.82
CA THR A 34 -15.40 -7.71 21.66
C THR A 34 -13.88 -7.86 21.75
N VAL A 35 -13.17 -7.16 20.88
CA VAL A 35 -11.71 -7.21 20.81
C VAL A 35 -11.09 -5.85 21.16
N ASP A 36 -9.95 -5.89 21.86
CA ASP A 36 -9.20 -4.69 22.24
C ASP A 36 -8.30 -4.18 21.11
N GLY A 37 -8.15 -4.97 20.06
CA GLY A 37 -7.35 -4.58 18.88
C GLY A 37 -7.29 -5.66 17.81
N VAL A 38 -6.68 -5.31 16.69
CA VAL A 38 -6.49 -6.20 15.54
C VAL A 38 -5.05 -6.12 15.07
N ILE A 39 -4.39 -7.27 14.93
CA ILE A 39 -3.04 -7.37 14.39
C ILE A 39 -3.13 -8.00 13.01
N GLY A 40 -2.71 -7.24 11.99
CA GLY A 40 -2.55 -7.74 10.62
C GLY A 40 -1.13 -8.16 10.35
N PHE A 41 -0.95 -9.30 9.69
CA PHE A 41 0.38 -9.70 9.21
C PHE A 41 0.28 -10.48 7.89
N THR A 42 1.33 -10.35 7.08
CA THR A 42 1.41 -11.01 5.78
C THR A 42 2.04 -12.40 5.93
N PRO A 43 1.84 -13.30 4.95
CA PRO A 43 2.54 -14.58 4.89
C PRO A 43 4.07 -14.46 5.00
N THR A 44 4.66 -13.38 4.50
CA THR A 44 6.10 -13.09 4.57
C THR A 44 6.64 -13.07 6.00
N VAL A 45 5.84 -12.59 6.96
CA VAL A 45 6.22 -12.61 8.38
C VAL A 45 6.43 -14.04 8.88
N MET A 46 5.51 -14.93 8.50
CA MET A 46 5.58 -16.34 8.89
C MET A 46 6.79 -17.03 8.26
N GLU A 47 7.08 -16.74 6.98
CA GLU A 47 8.27 -17.22 6.29
C GLU A 47 9.54 -16.77 7.01
N LYS A 48 9.64 -15.48 7.41
CA LYS A 48 10.79 -14.94 8.18
C LYS A 48 10.91 -15.59 9.57
N ILE A 49 9.80 -15.76 10.30
CA ILE A 49 9.81 -16.42 11.62
C ILE A 49 10.27 -17.89 11.51
N LEU A 50 9.71 -18.64 10.56
CA LEU A 50 10.06 -20.04 10.33
C LEU A 50 11.51 -20.20 9.89
N LYS A 51 12.06 -19.24 9.14
CA LYS A 51 13.47 -19.25 8.74
C LYS A 51 14.42 -19.18 9.94
N VAL A 52 14.05 -18.44 10.99
CA VAL A 52 14.85 -18.30 12.21
C VAL A 52 14.58 -19.42 13.21
N MET A 53 13.31 -19.81 13.35
CA MET A 53 12.85 -20.78 14.35
C MET A 53 13.10 -22.23 13.91
N GLY A 54 13.14 -22.46 12.59
CA GLY A 54 13.18 -23.78 11.98
C GLY A 54 11.78 -24.39 11.76
N PRO A 55 11.72 -25.58 11.17
CA PRO A 55 10.47 -26.21 10.74
C PRO A 55 9.56 -26.59 11.92
N ILE A 56 8.25 -26.56 11.67
CA ILE A 56 7.19 -27.00 12.61
C ILE A 56 6.61 -28.33 12.13
N ASP A 57 6.60 -29.30 13.02
CA ASP A 57 6.03 -30.63 12.75
C ASP A 57 4.51 -30.64 13.03
N LEU A 58 3.73 -30.84 11.97
CA LEU A 58 2.29 -31.04 12.02
C LEU A 58 1.89 -32.41 11.45
N LYS A 59 2.82 -33.39 11.41
CA LYS A 59 2.60 -34.73 10.82
C LYS A 59 1.42 -35.46 11.44
N ASN A 60 1.28 -35.41 12.78
CA ASN A 60 0.21 -36.13 13.48
C ASN A 60 -1.19 -35.71 13.03
N LYS A 61 -1.40 -34.45 12.60
CA LYS A 61 -2.72 -33.93 12.27
C LYS A 61 -2.91 -33.74 10.76
N TYR A 62 -1.85 -33.32 10.07
CA TYR A 62 -1.89 -32.92 8.67
C TYR A 62 -0.94 -33.70 7.76
N GLY A 63 -0.10 -34.57 8.32
CA GLY A 63 0.87 -35.34 7.54
C GLY A 63 2.05 -34.53 6.98
N VAL A 64 2.25 -33.28 7.46
CA VAL A 64 3.23 -32.34 6.88
C VAL A 64 4.17 -31.75 7.93
N VAL A 65 5.35 -31.34 7.46
CA VAL A 65 6.26 -30.44 8.18
C VAL A 65 6.27 -29.13 7.42
N ILE A 66 6.15 -28.02 8.13
CA ILE A 66 6.11 -26.69 7.54
C ILE A 66 7.36 -25.90 7.91
N ASP A 67 8.07 -25.38 6.90
CA ASP A 67 9.23 -24.53 7.00
C ASP A 67 9.06 -23.23 6.20
N SER A 68 10.09 -22.36 6.19
CA SER A 68 10.07 -21.10 5.46
C SER A 68 9.79 -21.24 3.96
N ASP A 69 10.26 -22.33 3.35
CA ASP A 69 10.27 -22.49 1.90
C ASP A 69 8.95 -23.07 1.39
N ASN A 70 8.31 -23.93 2.20
CA ASN A 70 7.06 -24.59 1.83
C ASN A 70 5.79 -23.97 2.47
N PHE A 71 5.94 -23.06 3.43
CA PHE A 71 4.83 -22.48 4.20
C PHE A 71 3.68 -22.01 3.31
N TRP A 72 3.96 -21.15 2.34
CA TRP A 72 2.93 -20.60 1.48
C TRP A 72 2.22 -21.70 0.67
N GLN A 73 2.98 -22.57 0.04
CA GLN A 73 2.43 -23.63 -0.81
C GLN A 73 1.54 -24.57 0.00
N VAL A 74 2.04 -25.08 1.11
CA VAL A 74 1.31 -26.03 1.96
C VAL A 74 0.04 -25.40 2.51
N THR A 75 0.12 -24.17 3.04
CA THR A 75 -1.08 -23.50 3.58
C THR A 75 -2.13 -23.20 2.51
N GLN A 76 -1.73 -22.83 1.28
CA GLN A 76 -2.68 -22.65 0.18
C GLN A 76 -3.28 -23.99 -0.28
N GLU A 77 -2.51 -25.06 -0.34
CA GLU A 77 -3.03 -26.39 -0.70
C GLU A 77 -4.13 -26.84 0.23
N PHE A 78 -3.98 -26.62 1.52
CA PHE A 78 -5.02 -26.93 2.50
C PHE A 78 -6.20 -25.93 2.44
N ALA A 79 -5.91 -24.62 2.30
CA ALA A 79 -6.94 -23.58 2.28
C ALA A 79 -7.88 -23.67 1.05
N GLU A 80 -7.38 -24.19 -0.07
CA GLU A 80 -8.16 -24.35 -1.32
C GLU A 80 -8.80 -25.74 -1.45
N GLN A 81 -8.70 -26.61 -0.44
CA GLN A 81 -9.37 -27.91 -0.46
C GLN A 81 -10.88 -27.73 -0.45
N LYS A 82 -11.56 -28.55 -1.27
CA LYS A 82 -13.02 -28.52 -1.37
C LYS A 82 -13.68 -28.91 -0.03
N PRO A 83 -14.86 -28.34 0.30
CA PRO A 83 -15.58 -28.62 1.56
C PRO A 83 -15.88 -30.11 1.82
N ASN A 84 -15.97 -30.95 0.79
CA ASN A 84 -16.14 -32.40 0.91
C ASN A 84 -14.87 -33.14 1.38
N VAL A 85 -13.70 -32.48 1.31
CA VAL A 85 -12.43 -33.06 1.82
C VAL A 85 -12.20 -32.62 3.25
N THR A 86 -12.52 -31.35 3.60
CA THR A 86 -12.45 -30.82 4.97
C THR A 86 -13.52 -29.76 5.22
N LYS A 87 -14.13 -29.83 6.42
CA LYS A 87 -15.11 -28.82 6.84
C LYS A 87 -14.47 -27.47 7.23
N GLN A 88 -13.16 -27.46 7.50
CA GLN A 88 -12.41 -26.28 7.96
C GLN A 88 -11.05 -26.17 7.25
N PRO A 89 -11.04 -25.82 5.96
CA PRO A 89 -9.82 -25.86 5.15
C PRO A 89 -8.72 -24.91 5.65
N LYS A 90 -9.08 -23.79 6.28
CA LYS A 90 -8.10 -22.82 6.82
C LYS A 90 -7.62 -23.13 8.24
N LYS A 91 -8.11 -24.22 8.87
CA LYS A 91 -7.76 -24.57 10.26
C LYS A 91 -6.27 -24.85 10.45
N ILE A 92 -5.58 -25.34 9.41
CA ILE A 92 -4.14 -25.58 9.46
C ILE A 92 -3.36 -24.31 9.82
N ILE A 93 -3.82 -23.12 9.36
CA ILE A 93 -3.16 -21.85 9.66
C ILE A 93 -3.27 -21.53 11.15
N GLY A 94 -4.45 -21.69 11.74
CA GLY A 94 -4.66 -21.50 13.18
C GLY A 94 -3.85 -22.49 14.04
N ASP A 95 -3.85 -23.78 13.64
CA ASP A 95 -3.10 -24.81 14.34
C ASP A 95 -1.58 -24.58 14.25
N LEU A 96 -1.08 -24.12 13.10
CA LEU A 96 0.31 -23.73 12.91
C LEU A 96 0.67 -22.53 13.81
N MET A 97 -0.19 -21.49 13.85
CA MET A 97 0.01 -20.33 14.72
C MET A 97 0.11 -20.74 16.19
N ASN A 98 -0.85 -21.55 16.67
CA ASN A 98 -0.83 -22.06 18.05
C ASN A 98 0.47 -22.81 18.34
N LYS A 99 0.92 -23.63 17.39
CA LYS A 99 2.16 -24.42 17.53
C LYS A 99 3.40 -23.53 17.57
N ILE A 100 3.44 -22.49 16.74
CA ILE A 100 4.52 -21.49 16.75
C ILE A 100 4.56 -20.76 18.10
N ILE A 101 3.42 -20.27 18.59
CA ILE A 101 3.33 -19.58 19.89
C ILE A 101 3.79 -20.48 21.02
N GLU A 102 3.41 -21.75 21.01
CA GLU A 102 3.83 -22.75 22.03
C GLU A 102 5.34 -23.02 21.98
N GLU A 103 5.91 -23.17 20.77
CA GLU A 103 7.30 -23.62 20.61
C GLU A 103 8.30 -22.46 20.60
N LEU A 104 7.89 -21.25 20.23
CA LEU A 104 8.76 -20.10 20.12
C LEU A 104 9.59 -19.83 21.40
N PRO A 105 9.02 -19.78 22.62
CA PRO A 105 9.78 -19.54 23.84
C PRO A 105 10.82 -20.62 24.14
N ARG A 106 10.56 -21.87 23.71
CA ARG A 106 11.47 -23.01 23.91
C ARG A 106 12.60 -23.07 22.89
N ARG A 107 12.36 -22.54 21.68
CA ARG A 107 13.33 -22.55 20.58
C ARG A 107 14.22 -21.31 20.56
N LEU A 108 13.78 -20.20 21.17
CA LEU A 108 14.60 -19.00 21.30
C LEU A 108 15.81 -19.25 22.21
N ASN A 109 16.99 -18.87 21.75
CA ASN A 109 18.27 -19.00 22.45
C ASN A 109 19.21 -17.85 22.03
N LYS A 110 20.40 -17.80 22.60
CA LYS A 110 21.37 -16.72 22.35
C LYS A 110 21.75 -16.55 20.87
N ASN A 111 21.67 -17.63 20.08
CA ASN A 111 22.12 -17.60 18.68
C ASN A 111 21.04 -17.07 17.72
N ASN A 112 19.76 -17.25 18.05
CA ASN A 112 18.63 -16.87 17.16
C ASN A 112 17.77 -15.72 17.67
N LEU A 113 17.99 -15.24 18.91
CA LEU A 113 17.23 -14.11 19.45
C LEU A 113 17.43 -12.83 18.62
N VAL A 114 18.68 -12.46 18.31
CA VAL A 114 18.98 -11.27 17.50
C VAL A 114 18.41 -11.40 16.07
N PRO A 115 18.63 -12.52 15.35
CA PRO A 115 17.94 -12.76 14.08
C PRO A 115 16.42 -12.67 14.15
N MET A 116 15.78 -13.13 15.23
CA MET A 116 14.33 -13.04 15.41
C MET A 116 13.87 -11.59 15.58
N LEU A 117 14.55 -10.83 16.45
CA LEU A 117 14.24 -9.40 16.64
C LEU A 117 14.40 -8.62 15.33
N LYS A 118 15.46 -8.90 14.57
CA LYS A 118 15.66 -8.30 13.26
C LYS A 118 14.55 -8.65 12.26
N ALA A 119 14.11 -9.91 12.22
CA ALA A 119 13.02 -10.34 11.35
C ALA A 119 11.69 -9.63 11.68
N ILE A 120 11.43 -9.36 12.97
CA ILE A 120 10.27 -8.61 13.43
C ILE A 120 10.42 -7.13 13.06
N GLU A 121 11.56 -6.50 13.35
CA GLU A 121 11.87 -5.11 13.01
C GLU A 121 11.69 -4.86 11.51
N GLU A 122 12.31 -5.66 10.67
CA GLU A 122 12.16 -5.59 9.21
C GLU A 122 10.69 -5.76 8.79
N SER A 123 9.95 -6.67 9.43
CA SER A 123 8.55 -6.89 9.10
C SER A 123 7.65 -5.70 9.47
N LEU A 124 7.99 -4.98 10.54
CA LEU A 124 7.33 -3.73 10.93
C LEU A 124 7.69 -2.59 9.97
N ALA A 125 8.97 -2.42 9.68
CA ALA A 125 9.46 -1.39 8.76
C ALA A 125 8.90 -1.56 7.34
N ASP A 126 8.80 -2.79 6.85
CA ASP A 126 8.25 -3.16 5.53
C ASP A 126 6.71 -3.17 5.52
N LYS A 127 6.03 -2.82 6.62
CA LYS A 127 4.56 -2.88 6.78
C LYS A 127 3.97 -4.27 6.51
N ASN A 128 4.70 -5.31 6.89
CA ASN A 128 4.22 -6.69 6.87
C ASN A 128 3.53 -7.08 8.18
N ILE A 129 3.70 -6.30 9.26
CA ILE A 129 2.94 -6.36 10.52
C ILE A 129 2.35 -4.98 10.77
N LEU A 130 1.06 -4.94 11.07
CA LEU A 130 0.32 -3.71 11.39
C LEU A 130 -0.50 -3.93 12.64
N PHE A 131 -0.63 -2.88 13.46
CA PHE A 131 -1.39 -2.89 14.70
C PHE A 131 -2.53 -1.89 14.67
N TYR A 132 -3.64 -2.27 15.27
CA TYR A 132 -4.72 -1.40 15.65
C TYR A 132 -5.19 -1.76 17.05
N PHE A 133 -5.36 -0.75 17.91
CA PHE A 133 -5.91 -0.92 19.27
C PHE A 133 -7.06 0.06 19.49
N THR A 134 -8.04 -0.37 20.27
CA THR A 134 -9.17 0.48 20.72
C THR A 134 -8.73 1.48 21.78
N ASP A 135 -7.75 1.11 22.61
CA ASP A 135 -7.12 2.02 23.56
C ASP A 135 -6.34 3.12 22.84
N LYS A 136 -6.72 4.37 23.14
CA LYS A 136 -6.17 5.54 22.44
C LYS A 136 -4.68 5.76 22.72
N GLU A 137 -4.22 5.56 23.95
CA GLU A 137 -2.82 5.81 24.30
C GLU A 137 -1.91 4.79 23.60
N LEU A 138 -2.34 3.53 23.54
CA LEU A 138 -1.63 2.48 22.87
C LEU A 138 -1.62 2.71 21.34
N GLN A 139 -2.77 3.13 20.78
CA GLN A 139 -2.85 3.48 19.35
C GLN A 139 -1.95 4.66 19.00
N ASP A 140 -1.93 5.72 19.81
CA ASP A 140 -1.06 6.88 19.58
C ASP A 140 0.44 6.48 19.58
N LYS A 141 0.84 5.53 20.44
CA LYS A 141 2.20 4.97 20.43
C LYS A 141 2.48 4.18 19.16
N VAL A 142 1.56 3.33 18.73
CA VAL A 142 1.66 2.57 17.48
C VAL A 142 1.82 3.50 16.28
N GLU A 143 1.03 4.57 16.22
CA GLU A 143 1.12 5.58 15.15
C GLU A 143 2.47 6.32 15.17
N SER A 144 2.96 6.68 16.37
CA SER A 144 4.25 7.37 16.51
C SER A 144 5.44 6.53 16.03
N LEU A 145 5.29 5.21 16.01
CA LEU A 145 6.28 4.25 15.51
C LEU A 145 6.06 3.84 14.03
N ASP A 146 5.05 4.42 13.39
CA ASP A 146 4.63 4.07 12.01
C ASP A 146 4.18 2.61 11.82
N TRP A 147 3.66 1.98 12.89
CA TRP A 147 3.20 0.58 12.89
C TRP A 147 1.68 0.45 12.68
N GLY A 148 0.96 1.56 12.64
CA GLY A 148 -0.50 1.61 12.48
C GLY A 148 -0.96 1.52 11.01
N GLY A 149 -0.06 1.64 10.05
CA GLY A 149 -0.38 1.53 8.62
C GLY A 149 -1.42 2.54 8.11
N ARG A 150 -1.44 3.75 8.69
CA ARG A 150 -2.37 4.80 8.28
C ARG A 150 -1.98 5.44 6.96
N VAL A 151 -2.97 5.92 6.23
CA VAL A 151 -2.75 6.86 5.13
C VAL A 151 -2.20 8.15 5.69
N LYS A 152 -0.97 8.50 5.29
CA LYS A 152 -0.23 9.64 5.86
C LYS A 152 -0.75 10.97 5.33
N GLU A 153 -0.90 11.92 6.23
CA GLU A 153 -1.11 13.31 5.86
C GLU A 153 0.22 13.94 5.43
N THR A 154 0.18 14.78 4.43
CA THR A 154 1.32 15.56 3.95
C THR A 154 0.83 16.87 3.35
N SER A 155 1.56 17.93 3.60
CA SER A 155 1.35 19.20 2.95
C SER A 155 1.93 19.26 1.53
N GLY A 156 2.78 18.30 1.16
CA GLY A 156 3.40 18.15 -0.14
C GLY A 156 2.65 17.26 -1.11
N ASP A 157 3.36 16.80 -2.11
CA ASP A 157 2.90 15.78 -3.02
C ASP A 157 2.82 14.41 -2.34
N TYR A 158 1.91 13.58 -2.82
CA TYR A 158 1.63 12.26 -2.25
C TYR A 158 1.26 11.28 -3.34
N LEU A 159 1.76 10.07 -3.22
CA LEU A 159 1.35 8.97 -4.08
C LEU A 159 1.24 7.67 -3.28
N ASN A 160 0.10 6.98 -3.39
CA ASN A 160 -0.05 5.59 -2.97
C ASN A 160 -0.78 4.81 -4.07
N VAL A 161 -0.14 3.77 -4.58
CA VAL A 161 -0.69 2.88 -5.60
C VAL A 161 -1.22 1.64 -4.90
N VAL A 162 -2.54 1.48 -4.89
CA VAL A 162 -3.24 0.42 -4.15
C VAL A 162 -3.87 -0.57 -5.12
N ASN A 163 -3.41 -1.80 -5.06
CA ASN A 163 -3.94 -2.91 -5.84
C ASN A 163 -4.94 -3.71 -4.99
N THR A 164 -6.07 -4.07 -5.56
CA THR A 164 -7.07 -4.90 -4.92
C THR A 164 -7.52 -6.00 -5.88
N ASN A 165 -6.92 -7.18 -5.72
CA ASN A 165 -7.24 -8.34 -6.55
C ASN A 165 -8.63 -8.91 -6.15
N ILE A 166 -9.62 -8.64 -6.97
CA ILE A 166 -11.02 -9.02 -6.70
C ILE A 166 -11.33 -10.43 -7.19
N ALA A 167 -10.75 -10.88 -8.31
CA ALA A 167 -11.11 -12.15 -8.94
C ALA A 167 -9.92 -12.86 -9.62
N GLY A 168 -8.70 -12.57 -9.19
CA GLY A 168 -7.47 -13.09 -9.79
C GLY A 168 -6.83 -14.27 -9.04
N GLY A 169 -7.57 -15.03 -8.25
CA GLY A 169 -7.00 -16.13 -7.44
C GLY A 169 -5.85 -15.64 -6.55
N LYS A 170 -4.70 -16.31 -6.59
CA LYS A 170 -3.49 -15.92 -5.85
C LYS A 170 -2.41 -15.36 -6.80
N SER A 171 -2.83 -14.72 -7.88
CA SER A 171 -1.92 -14.24 -8.94
C SER A 171 -1.04 -13.07 -8.51
N ASP A 172 -1.43 -12.26 -7.49
CA ASP A 172 -0.64 -11.12 -7.03
C ASP A 172 0.79 -11.49 -6.62
N ARG A 173 1.01 -12.71 -6.11
CA ARG A 173 2.36 -13.20 -5.79
C ARG A 173 3.28 -13.24 -7.02
N LYS A 174 2.70 -13.28 -8.22
CA LYS A 174 3.40 -13.35 -9.51
C LYS A 174 3.30 -12.06 -10.31
N ILE A 175 2.77 -10.99 -9.72
CA ILE A 175 2.74 -9.68 -10.35
C ILE A 175 3.98 -8.90 -9.92
N LYS A 176 4.81 -8.52 -10.89
CA LYS A 176 5.83 -7.47 -10.70
C LYS A 176 5.25 -6.13 -11.08
N GLN A 177 5.49 -5.14 -10.25
CA GLN A 177 5.02 -3.78 -10.46
C GLN A 177 6.20 -2.81 -10.52
N GLN A 178 6.16 -1.90 -11.50
CA GLN A 178 7.05 -0.76 -11.60
C GLN A 178 6.20 0.50 -11.57
N ILE A 179 6.55 1.43 -10.69
CA ILE A 179 5.91 2.73 -10.56
C ILE A 179 6.90 3.76 -11.09
N ILE A 180 6.50 4.51 -12.12
CA ILE A 180 7.30 5.58 -12.71
C ILE A 180 6.52 6.87 -12.48
N HIS A 181 7.03 7.72 -11.60
CA HIS A 181 6.42 9.00 -11.24
C HIS A 181 7.31 10.15 -11.71
N GLN A 182 6.73 11.07 -12.48
CA GLN A 182 7.40 12.26 -12.95
C GLN A 182 6.58 13.49 -12.55
N ALA A 183 7.15 14.35 -11.70
CA ALA A 183 6.61 15.65 -11.37
C ALA A 183 7.29 16.73 -12.23
N LYS A 184 6.51 17.64 -12.81
CA LYS A 184 7.00 18.79 -13.56
C LYS A 184 6.52 20.08 -12.91
N ILE A 185 7.47 20.86 -12.39
CA ILE A 185 7.21 22.20 -11.86
C ILE A 185 7.26 23.19 -13.02
N LEU A 186 6.14 23.89 -13.24
CA LEU A 186 5.99 24.88 -14.28
C LEU A 186 6.52 26.26 -13.84
N PRO A 187 6.72 27.23 -14.77
CA PRO A 187 7.24 28.55 -14.44
C PRO A 187 6.45 29.33 -13.39
N ASP A 188 5.15 29.05 -13.29
CA ASP A 188 4.25 29.71 -12.31
C ASP A 188 4.18 28.94 -10.97
N GLY A 189 5.03 27.93 -10.77
CA GLY A 189 5.07 27.08 -9.58
C GLY A 189 4.03 25.97 -9.52
N SER A 190 3.10 25.88 -10.48
CA SER A 190 2.15 24.76 -10.54
C SER A 190 2.85 23.44 -10.88
N VAL A 191 2.30 22.31 -10.42
CA VAL A 191 2.91 20.99 -10.59
C VAL A 191 1.98 20.08 -11.39
N ILE A 192 2.52 19.45 -12.42
CA ILE A 192 1.87 18.43 -13.23
C ILE A 192 2.60 17.12 -13.04
N ASP A 193 1.87 16.11 -12.59
CA ASP A 193 2.39 14.76 -12.43
C ASP A 193 1.99 13.86 -13.59
N SER A 194 2.91 13.00 -13.96
CA SER A 194 2.72 11.89 -14.87
C SER A 194 3.12 10.60 -14.16
N LEU A 195 2.16 9.68 -14.06
CA LEU A 195 2.34 8.40 -13.41
C LEU A 195 2.19 7.28 -14.44
N THR A 196 3.14 6.35 -14.46
CA THR A 196 3.00 5.07 -15.17
C THR A 196 3.11 3.93 -14.18
N VAL A 197 2.07 3.10 -14.11
CA VAL A 197 2.09 1.83 -13.36
C VAL A 197 2.20 0.70 -14.36
N LYS A 198 3.37 0.08 -14.43
CA LYS A 198 3.63 -1.08 -15.27
C LYS A 198 3.50 -2.35 -14.44
N ARG A 199 2.69 -3.29 -14.90
CA ARG A 199 2.43 -4.57 -14.21
C ARG A 199 2.73 -5.72 -15.15
N THR A 200 3.54 -6.68 -14.69
CA THR A 200 3.92 -7.89 -15.44
C THR A 200 3.49 -9.12 -14.66
N HIS A 201 2.74 -10.00 -15.31
CA HIS A 201 2.30 -11.26 -14.73
C HIS A 201 3.29 -12.38 -15.08
N GLU A 202 4.14 -12.77 -14.14
CA GLU A 202 5.22 -13.74 -14.36
C GLU A 202 4.79 -15.20 -14.26
N ALA A 203 3.52 -15.49 -13.89
CA ALA A 203 3.05 -16.88 -13.85
C ALA A 203 2.90 -17.46 -15.26
N ILE A 204 3.04 -18.78 -15.33
CA ILE A 204 2.71 -19.55 -16.52
C ILE A 204 1.21 -19.86 -16.49
N LYS A 205 0.54 -19.81 -17.65
CA LYS A 205 -0.89 -20.17 -17.77
C LYS A 205 -1.16 -21.54 -17.15
N ARG A 206 -2.17 -21.62 -16.28
CA ARG A 206 -2.53 -22.82 -15.49
C ARG A 206 -1.52 -23.20 -14.39
N GLU A 207 -0.54 -22.38 -14.08
CA GLU A 207 0.26 -22.55 -12.87
C GLU A 207 -0.68 -22.60 -11.65
N LYS A 208 -0.45 -23.59 -10.75
CA LYS A 208 -1.32 -23.80 -9.59
C LYS A 208 -1.43 -22.51 -8.76
N PHE A 209 -2.64 -22.10 -8.44
CA PHE A 209 -3.04 -20.89 -7.69
C PHE A 209 -2.84 -19.56 -8.41
N SER A 210 -1.78 -19.37 -9.20
CA SER A 210 -1.38 -18.08 -9.76
C SER A 210 -1.57 -17.97 -11.27
N GLY A 211 -1.63 -19.06 -12.00
CA GLY A 211 -1.69 -19.07 -13.48
C GLY A 211 -3.07 -18.73 -14.06
N VAL A 212 -3.77 -17.78 -13.47
CA VAL A 212 -5.07 -17.25 -13.86
C VAL A 212 -4.97 -15.74 -14.11
N ARG A 213 -5.94 -15.16 -14.82
CA ARG A 213 -6.03 -13.72 -15.01
C ARG A 213 -6.07 -13.00 -13.66
N ASN A 214 -5.23 -12.02 -13.47
CA ASN A 214 -5.32 -11.08 -12.37
C ASN A 214 -6.41 -10.04 -12.71
N VAL A 215 -7.37 -9.84 -11.83
CA VAL A 215 -8.45 -8.86 -11.99
C VAL A 215 -8.40 -7.91 -10.80
N ASP A 216 -7.95 -6.71 -11.04
CA ASP A 216 -7.55 -5.76 -10.02
C ASP A 216 -8.35 -4.46 -10.11
N TRP A 217 -8.88 -4.01 -8.97
CA TRP A 217 -9.38 -2.67 -8.78
C TRP A 217 -8.22 -1.79 -8.32
N LEU A 218 -7.60 -1.09 -9.28
CA LEU A 218 -6.45 -0.23 -9.04
C LEU A 218 -6.92 1.14 -8.57
N ARG A 219 -6.40 1.60 -7.43
CA ARG A 219 -6.69 2.90 -6.83
C ARG A 219 -5.40 3.70 -6.67
N ILE A 220 -5.39 4.92 -7.18
CA ILE A 220 -4.26 5.85 -7.10
C ILE A 220 -4.67 7.00 -6.19
N TYR A 221 -4.07 7.06 -5.01
CA TYR A 221 -4.30 8.11 -4.01
C TYR A 221 -3.28 9.23 -4.22
N VAL A 222 -3.77 10.44 -4.38
CA VAL A 222 -2.98 11.66 -4.65
C VAL A 222 -3.46 12.79 -3.71
N PRO A 223 -2.77 13.94 -3.61
CA PRO A 223 -3.21 15.06 -2.76
C PRO A 223 -4.67 15.45 -3.02
N ALA A 224 -5.42 15.70 -1.93
CA ALA A 224 -6.83 16.09 -2.00
C ALA A 224 -7.02 17.33 -2.89
N GLY A 225 -7.94 17.26 -3.85
CA GLY A 225 -8.20 18.33 -4.82
C GLY A 225 -7.36 18.25 -6.09
N SER A 226 -6.53 17.22 -6.27
CA SER A 226 -5.82 16.96 -7.54
C SER A 226 -6.81 16.74 -8.68
N LYS A 227 -6.45 17.23 -9.89
CA LYS A 227 -7.34 17.21 -11.07
C LYS A 227 -6.78 16.26 -12.12
N LEU A 228 -7.53 15.21 -12.45
CA LEU A 228 -7.18 14.31 -13.54
C LEU A 228 -7.19 15.08 -14.89
N ILE A 229 -6.12 14.93 -15.66
CA ILE A 229 -5.96 15.49 -17.00
C ILE A 229 -6.15 14.40 -18.05
N ALA A 230 -5.57 13.22 -17.83
CA ALA A 230 -5.69 12.07 -18.72
C ALA A 230 -5.46 10.77 -17.96
N ALA A 231 -6.11 9.70 -18.41
CA ALA A 231 -5.86 8.34 -17.93
C ALA A 231 -6.03 7.34 -19.07
N GLU A 232 -5.12 6.37 -19.18
CA GLU A 232 -5.13 5.37 -20.25
C GLU A 232 -4.56 4.02 -19.77
N GLY A 233 -4.75 2.97 -20.55
CA GLY A 233 -4.21 1.63 -20.28
C GLY A 233 -5.08 0.77 -19.35
N PHE A 234 -6.16 1.30 -18.81
CA PHE A 234 -7.12 0.54 -18.02
C PHE A 234 -7.87 -0.50 -18.87
N ARG A 235 -8.23 -1.62 -18.24
CA ARG A 235 -8.98 -2.70 -18.88
C ARG A 235 -10.20 -3.02 -18.03
N PRO A 236 -11.39 -2.51 -18.40
CA PRO A 236 -12.61 -2.71 -17.64
C PRO A 236 -13.02 -4.18 -17.63
N VAL A 237 -13.65 -4.59 -16.54
CA VAL A 237 -14.30 -5.90 -16.42
C VAL A 237 -15.66 -5.83 -17.07
N ASP A 238 -16.02 -6.85 -17.88
CA ASP A 238 -17.34 -6.92 -18.51
C ASP A 238 -18.45 -6.95 -17.44
N LYS A 239 -19.50 -6.19 -17.67
CA LYS A 239 -20.66 -6.05 -16.76
C LYS A 239 -21.33 -7.39 -16.45
N ILE A 240 -21.26 -8.37 -17.34
CA ILE A 240 -21.82 -9.71 -17.16
C ILE A 240 -21.21 -10.43 -15.92
N PHE A 241 -20.01 -10.07 -15.51
CA PHE A 241 -19.36 -10.66 -14.35
C PHE A 241 -19.75 -10.01 -13.01
N PHE A 242 -20.56 -8.94 -13.03
CA PHE A 242 -21.06 -8.31 -11.82
C PHE A 242 -22.46 -8.84 -11.50
N LYS A 243 -22.59 -9.45 -10.35
CA LYS A 243 -23.90 -9.83 -9.83
C LYS A 243 -24.59 -8.60 -9.24
N VAL A 244 -25.91 -8.53 -9.42
CA VAL A 244 -26.74 -7.50 -8.83
C VAL A 244 -27.05 -7.90 -7.39
N ALA A 245 -27.09 -6.91 -6.49
CA ALA A 245 -27.55 -7.11 -5.12
C ALA A 245 -29.02 -7.52 -5.09
N GLU A 246 -29.38 -8.38 -4.14
CA GLU A 246 -30.77 -8.79 -3.94
C GLU A 246 -31.58 -7.69 -3.27
N ASP A 247 -32.88 -7.71 -3.45
CA ASP A 247 -33.78 -6.74 -2.82
C ASP A 247 -33.67 -6.79 -1.29
N GLY A 248 -33.58 -5.60 -0.68
CA GLY A 248 -33.44 -5.46 0.78
C GLY A 248 -32.00 -5.44 1.30
N TRP A 249 -31.00 -5.63 0.46
CA TRP A 249 -29.61 -5.45 0.86
C TRP A 249 -29.30 -3.98 1.09
N GLN A 250 -28.46 -3.72 2.10
CA GLN A 250 -28.02 -2.37 2.43
C GLN A 250 -26.58 -2.16 1.99
N ASN A 251 -26.29 -0.96 1.54
CA ASN A 251 -24.92 -0.56 1.25
C ASN A 251 -24.12 -0.43 2.54
N ASP A 252 -22.84 -0.80 2.50
CA ASP A 252 -21.92 -0.45 3.56
C ASP A 252 -21.77 1.08 3.63
N PRO A 253 -21.97 1.72 4.80
CA PRO A 253 -22.02 3.17 4.89
C PRO A 253 -20.70 3.85 4.55
N GLU A 254 -19.55 3.27 4.92
CA GLU A 254 -18.24 3.87 4.64
C GLU A 254 -17.89 3.80 3.15
N VAL A 255 -18.15 2.65 2.51
CA VAL A 255 -17.92 2.49 1.07
C VAL A 255 -18.88 3.37 0.28
N TYR A 256 -20.15 3.37 0.67
CA TYR A 256 -21.18 4.19 0.00
C TYR A 256 -20.89 5.69 0.09
N ALA A 257 -20.41 6.16 1.23
CA ALA A 257 -20.04 7.57 1.42
C ALA A 257 -18.95 8.03 0.42
N ALA A 258 -17.96 7.18 0.15
CA ALA A 258 -16.90 7.49 -0.81
C ALA A 258 -17.39 7.34 -2.26
N GLU A 259 -18.09 6.25 -2.59
CA GLU A 259 -18.42 5.90 -3.98
C GLU A 259 -19.67 6.63 -4.54
N SER A 260 -20.63 7.01 -3.68
CA SER A 260 -21.87 7.70 -4.12
C SER A 260 -21.60 9.08 -4.71
N LEU A 261 -20.51 9.73 -4.31
CA LEU A 261 -20.07 11.03 -4.82
C LEU A 261 -19.05 10.93 -5.96
N ALA A 262 -18.70 9.71 -6.37
CA ALA A 262 -17.69 9.48 -7.39
C ALA A 262 -18.13 10.03 -8.76
N LYS A 263 -17.29 10.86 -9.34
CA LYS A 263 -17.40 11.30 -10.73
C LYS A 263 -16.72 10.27 -11.62
N THR A 264 -17.18 10.18 -12.86
CA THR A 264 -16.56 9.29 -13.86
C THR A 264 -15.98 10.14 -14.98
N ASP A 265 -14.68 10.01 -15.22
CA ASP A 265 -14.06 10.58 -16.40
C ASP A 265 -14.63 9.92 -17.66
N SER A 266 -15.21 10.70 -18.55
CA SER A 266 -15.96 10.19 -19.71
C SER A 266 -15.07 9.51 -20.76
N LEU A 267 -13.78 9.85 -20.80
CA LEU A 267 -12.85 9.32 -21.78
C LEU A 267 -12.25 7.97 -21.35
N SER A 268 -11.80 7.88 -20.10
CA SER A 268 -11.12 6.69 -19.57
C SER A 268 -12.03 5.77 -18.76
N GLY A 269 -13.20 6.25 -18.32
CA GLY A 269 -14.05 5.53 -17.36
C GLY A 269 -13.52 5.54 -15.93
N THR A 270 -12.45 6.28 -15.65
CA THR A 270 -11.83 6.37 -14.32
C THR A 270 -12.79 7.04 -13.33
N LYS A 271 -12.97 6.41 -12.18
CA LYS A 271 -13.70 6.98 -11.05
C LYS A 271 -12.80 7.95 -10.31
N ILE A 272 -13.38 9.11 -9.94
CA ILE A 272 -12.70 10.18 -9.20
C ILE A 272 -13.56 10.49 -7.98
N TYR A 273 -13.01 10.28 -6.79
CA TYR A 273 -13.68 10.53 -5.52
C TYR A 273 -12.67 10.89 -4.42
N ASP A 274 -13.16 11.35 -3.28
CA ASP A 274 -12.33 11.65 -2.13
C ASP A 274 -12.48 10.55 -1.08
N GLU A 275 -11.35 10.04 -0.57
CA GLU A 275 -11.27 9.03 0.47
C GLU A 275 -10.02 9.26 1.34
N LEU A 276 -10.15 9.13 2.65
CA LEU A 276 -9.03 9.24 3.60
C LEU A 276 -8.21 10.54 3.45
N GLY A 277 -8.88 11.65 3.14
CA GLY A 277 -8.23 12.95 2.96
C GLY A 277 -7.37 13.05 1.68
N LYS A 278 -7.63 12.21 0.69
CA LYS A 278 -6.97 12.16 -0.61
C LYS A 278 -7.98 12.18 -1.74
N THR A 279 -7.59 12.64 -2.91
CA THR A 279 -8.32 12.37 -4.14
C THR A 279 -7.88 11.02 -4.69
N VAL A 280 -8.81 10.20 -5.11
CA VAL A 280 -8.59 8.85 -5.63
C VAL A 280 -8.97 8.78 -7.10
N PHE A 281 -8.06 8.27 -7.92
CA PHE A 281 -8.31 7.85 -9.30
C PHE A 281 -8.38 6.33 -9.34
N ALA A 282 -9.54 5.76 -9.63
CA ALA A 282 -9.76 4.32 -9.54
C ALA A 282 -10.35 3.73 -10.83
N ASN A 283 -9.82 2.60 -11.26
CA ASN A 283 -10.38 1.88 -12.40
C ASN A 283 -9.93 0.41 -12.41
N TRP A 284 -10.63 -0.40 -13.20
CA TRP A 284 -10.32 -1.81 -13.39
C TRP A 284 -9.13 -2.01 -14.30
N THR A 285 -8.30 -3.00 -13.94
CA THR A 285 -7.26 -3.52 -14.81
C THR A 285 -7.25 -5.03 -14.79
N GLN A 286 -6.91 -5.63 -15.93
CA GLN A 286 -6.87 -7.08 -16.11
C GLN A 286 -5.57 -7.47 -16.80
N LEU A 287 -4.98 -8.59 -16.36
CA LEU A 287 -3.66 -9.02 -16.78
C LEU A 287 -3.59 -10.55 -16.85
N ASP A 288 -3.36 -11.09 -18.03
CA ASP A 288 -3.23 -12.55 -18.23
C ASP A 288 -1.80 -13.04 -17.90
N PRO A 289 -1.62 -14.32 -17.51
CA PRO A 289 -0.30 -14.89 -17.31
C PRO A 289 0.62 -14.68 -18.51
N GLY A 290 1.84 -14.18 -18.26
CA GLY A 290 2.82 -13.85 -19.28
C GLY A 290 2.66 -12.46 -19.91
N GLU A 291 1.63 -11.70 -19.53
CA GLU A 291 1.35 -10.38 -20.11
C GLU A 291 1.99 -9.25 -19.29
N THR A 292 2.24 -8.14 -19.96
CA THR A 292 2.63 -6.85 -19.36
C THR A 292 1.66 -5.77 -19.83
N ILE A 293 1.20 -4.94 -18.90
CA ILE A 293 0.36 -3.76 -19.18
C ILE A 293 0.97 -2.51 -18.57
N GLU A 294 0.64 -1.36 -19.16
CA GLU A 294 1.00 -0.04 -18.64
C GLU A 294 -0.27 0.78 -18.45
N ILE A 295 -0.48 1.29 -17.24
CA ILE A 295 -1.54 2.23 -16.90
C ILE A 295 -0.88 3.59 -16.72
N LYS A 296 -1.38 4.62 -17.42
CA LYS A 296 -0.81 5.96 -17.38
C LYS A 296 -1.85 6.97 -16.94
N LEU A 297 -1.45 7.84 -16.01
CA LEU A 297 -2.25 8.96 -15.55
C LEU A 297 -1.43 10.24 -15.66
N LYS A 298 -2.13 11.34 -15.96
CA LYS A 298 -1.61 12.69 -15.86
C LYS A 298 -2.58 13.52 -15.05
N TYR A 299 -2.08 14.22 -14.04
CA TYR A 299 -2.92 15.03 -13.16
C TYR A 299 -2.19 16.29 -12.69
N GLN A 300 -2.96 17.29 -12.29
CA GLN A 300 -2.45 18.53 -11.72
C GLN A 300 -2.62 18.49 -10.20
N LEU A 301 -1.57 18.86 -9.47
CA LEU A 301 -1.65 19.04 -8.03
C LEU A 301 -2.52 20.24 -7.64
N PRO A 302 -3.15 20.23 -6.45
CA PRO A 302 -4.08 21.27 -6.01
C PRO A 302 -3.40 22.55 -5.55
N PHE A 303 -2.07 22.61 -5.55
CA PHE A 303 -1.26 23.72 -5.04
C PHE A 303 -0.14 24.09 -6.02
N LYS A 304 0.41 25.28 -5.84
CA LYS A 304 1.66 25.70 -6.43
C LYS A 304 2.75 25.66 -5.37
N ILE A 305 3.99 25.37 -5.75
CA ILE A 305 5.11 25.44 -4.79
C ILE A 305 5.27 26.84 -4.24
N THR A 306 4.94 27.88 -5.05
CA THR A 306 5.00 29.28 -4.70
C THR A 306 3.95 29.74 -3.68
N ASP A 307 2.86 28.98 -3.50
CA ASP A 307 1.82 29.28 -2.51
C ASP A 307 2.24 28.90 -1.08
N LYS A 308 3.25 28.06 -0.97
CA LYS A 308 3.74 27.52 0.30
C LYS A 308 5.00 28.29 0.74
N LYS A 309 4.81 29.42 1.42
CA LYS A 309 5.87 29.93 2.28
C LYS A 309 6.18 28.86 3.32
N LEU A 310 7.47 28.62 3.57
CA LEU A 310 7.95 27.71 4.61
C LEU A 310 7.19 27.96 5.93
N ASN A 311 6.15 27.18 6.18
CA ASN A 311 5.32 27.33 7.37
C ASN A 311 5.70 26.20 8.34
N PRO A 312 6.05 26.50 9.60
CA PRO A 312 6.56 25.52 10.54
C PRO A 312 5.45 24.72 11.24
N ASP A 313 4.52 24.10 10.51
CA ASP A 313 3.54 23.22 11.13
C ASP A 313 4.05 21.75 11.15
N PRO A 314 3.96 21.02 12.29
CA PRO A 314 4.96 20.05 12.73
C PRO A 314 4.77 18.61 12.26
N GLY A 315 4.58 18.37 10.97
CA GLY A 315 4.76 17.04 10.37
C GLY A 315 6.25 16.63 10.35
N LEU A 316 6.55 15.35 10.15
CA LEU A 316 7.94 14.87 10.02
C LEU A 316 8.70 15.66 8.94
N PHE A 317 8.02 15.97 7.84
CA PHE A 317 8.52 16.77 6.74
C PHE A 317 8.81 18.20 7.17
N ASP A 318 7.88 18.83 7.89
CA ASP A 318 8.03 20.23 8.31
C ASP A 318 9.13 20.39 9.35
N ARG A 319 9.38 19.36 10.19
CA ARG A 319 10.55 19.33 11.10
C ARG A 319 11.87 19.23 10.32
N LEU A 320 11.93 18.44 9.26
CA LEU A 320 13.09 18.36 8.36
C LEU A 320 13.31 19.68 7.64
N MET A 321 12.23 20.32 7.15
CA MET A 321 12.29 21.62 6.47
C MET A 321 12.61 22.76 7.43
N ALA A 322 12.10 22.76 8.65
CA ALA A 322 12.47 23.71 9.68
C ALA A 322 13.96 23.62 10.04
N LYS A 323 14.50 22.39 10.12
CA LYS A 323 15.91 22.14 10.34
C LYS A 323 16.77 22.58 9.16
N ALA A 324 16.31 22.37 7.92
CA ALA A 324 16.95 22.89 6.71
C ALA A 324 16.86 24.42 6.64
N GLY A 325 15.70 25.00 6.96
CA GLY A 325 15.48 26.45 6.99
C GLY A 325 16.33 27.18 8.03
N SER A 326 16.71 26.53 9.16
CA SER A 326 17.64 27.10 10.14
C SER A 326 19.08 27.19 9.64
N LEU A 327 19.42 26.51 8.54
CA LEU A 327 20.73 26.57 7.88
C LEU A 327 20.80 27.67 6.79
N ILE A 328 19.65 28.27 6.46
CA ILE A 328 19.51 29.27 5.39
C ILE A 328 19.10 30.60 6.00
N ASN A 329 19.69 31.70 5.50
CA ASN A 329 19.41 33.02 6.00
C ASN A 329 17.92 33.39 5.82
N PRO A 330 17.14 33.69 6.88
CA PRO A 330 15.71 33.97 6.80
C PRO A 330 15.32 35.22 5.99
N GLU A 331 16.30 36.04 5.57
CA GLU A 331 16.09 37.23 4.73
C GLU A 331 15.95 36.91 3.22
N GLN A 332 16.16 35.64 2.79
CA GLN A 332 15.94 35.25 1.40
C GLN A 332 14.44 35.15 1.11
N LYS A 333 13.91 36.06 0.29
CA LYS A 333 12.46 36.28 0.10
C LYS A 333 11.75 35.30 -0.86
N ASN A 334 12.48 34.50 -1.62
CA ASN A 334 11.92 33.69 -2.72
C ASN A 334 12.32 32.20 -2.60
N LEU A 335 12.16 31.62 -1.40
CA LEU A 335 12.43 30.21 -1.16
C LEU A 335 11.13 29.41 -1.15
N TYR A 336 11.11 28.33 -1.91
CA TYR A 336 9.98 27.43 -2.04
C TYR A 336 10.41 25.98 -1.85
N SER A 337 9.45 25.10 -1.57
CA SER A 337 9.74 23.69 -1.40
C SER A 337 8.78 22.81 -2.20
N TYR A 338 9.32 21.71 -2.69
CA TYR A 338 8.57 20.58 -3.20
C TYR A 338 8.95 19.33 -2.40
N SER A 339 7.96 18.50 -2.06
CA SER A 339 8.20 17.18 -1.47
C SER A 339 7.24 16.16 -2.05
N LEU A 340 7.71 14.93 -2.17
CA LEU A 340 6.93 13.77 -2.55
C LEU A 340 7.04 12.73 -1.46
N LEU A 341 5.91 12.37 -0.85
CA LEU A 341 5.76 11.17 -0.03
C LEU A 341 5.13 10.07 -0.87
N LEU A 342 5.88 9.02 -1.16
CA LEU A 342 5.41 7.84 -1.84
C LEU A 342 5.18 6.74 -0.81
N GLN A 343 3.91 6.48 -0.52
CA GLN A 343 3.52 5.51 0.50
C GLN A 343 3.37 4.13 -0.10
N LYS A 344 4.03 3.15 0.54
CA LYS A 344 3.97 1.74 0.15
C LYS A 344 2.65 1.11 0.59
N GLN A 345 2.00 0.37 -0.30
CA GLN A 345 0.89 -0.52 0.10
C GLN A 345 1.41 -1.65 0.98
N PRO A 346 0.82 -1.89 2.17
CA PRO A 346 1.15 -3.06 3.00
C PRO A 346 1.01 -4.38 2.22
N GLY A 347 1.96 -5.30 2.45
CA GLY A 347 1.97 -6.60 1.79
C GLY A 347 2.52 -6.62 0.36
N MET A 348 2.77 -5.47 -0.27
CA MET A 348 3.41 -5.40 -1.59
C MET A 348 4.94 -5.52 -1.44
N ASN A 349 5.53 -6.59 -1.97
CA ASN A 349 6.95 -6.89 -1.75
C ASN A 349 7.83 -6.79 -3.01
N SER A 350 7.29 -6.43 -4.16
CA SER A 350 8.01 -6.51 -5.45
C SER A 350 7.79 -5.30 -6.37
N SER A 351 7.65 -4.11 -5.79
CA SER A 351 7.54 -2.89 -6.58
C SER A 351 8.90 -2.20 -6.71
N THR A 352 9.25 -1.81 -7.93
CA THR A 352 10.32 -0.86 -8.19
C THR A 352 9.74 0.52 -8.41
N LEU A 353 10.51 1.53 -8.04
CA LEU A 353 10.14 2.93 -8.10
C LEU A 353 11.15 3.70 -8.92
N GLU A 354 10.66 4.44 -9.91
CA GLU A 354 11.42 5.48 -10.59
C GLU A 354 10.74 6.83 -10.31
N THR A 355 11.50 7.78 -9.79
CA THR A 355 11.02 9.14 -9.57
C THR A 355 11.85 10.14 -10.36
N GLU A 356 11.18 11.06 -11.01
CA GLU A 356 11.80 12.17 -11.72
C GLU A 356 11.12 13.48 -11.31
N LEU A 357 11.92 14.49 -11.00
CA LEU A 357 11.42 15.86 -10.90
C LEU A 357 12.06 16.69 -12.00
N LYS A 358 11.23 17.43 -12.75
CA LYS A 358 11.66 18.41 -13.72
C LYS A 358 11.36 19.82 -13.21
N LEU A 359 12.42 20.63 -13.09
CA LEU A 359 12.33 22.02 -12.68
C LEU A 359 12.26 22.94 -13.91
N SER A 360 11.42 23.97 -13.82
CA SER A 360 11.50 25.11 -14.73
C SER A 360 12.78 25.90 -14.50
N ASP A 361 13.27 26.56 -15.54
CA ASP A 361 14.46 27.42 -15.48
C ASP A 361 14.34 28.60 -14.50
N ASN A 362 13.12 28.93 -14.04
CA ASN A 362 12.87 29.96 -13.04
C ASN A 362 13.35 29.57 -11.64
N PHE A 363 13.61 28.31 -11.39
CA PHE A 363 13.96 27.80 -10.06
C PHE A 363 15.38 27.24 -10.05
N LYS A 364 16.07 27.45 -8.93
CA LYS A 364 17.41 26.92 -8.68
C LYS A 364 17.37 26.02 -7.44
N PRO A 365 17.80 24.74 -7.52
CA PRO A 365 17.92 23.88 -6.35
C PRO A 365 18.96 24.41 -5.37
N ILE A 366 18.64 24.41 -4.07
CA ILE A 366 19.56 24.86 -3.01
C ILE A 366 19.74 23.82 -1.90
N TRP A 367 18.79 22.90 -1.72
CA TRP A 367 18.86 21.84 -0.73
C TRP A 367 17.97 20.66 -1.16
N ASN A 368 18.35 19.44 -0.77
CA ASN A 368 17.58 18.22 -1.03
C ASN A 368 17.63 17.20 0.10
N PHE A 369 16.62 16.35 0.14
CA PHE A 369 16.52 15.20 1.00
C PHE A 369 16.00 13.99 0.18
N PRO A 370 16.55 12.77 0.36
CA PRO A 370 17.75 12.48 1.18
C PRO A 370 19.02 13.12 0.60
N SER A 371 20.07 13.24 1.41
CA SER A 371 21.30 13.94 1.03
C SER A 371 22.10 13.26 -0.08
N ASP A 372 21.85 11.97 -0.31
CA ASP A 372 22.44 11.17 -1.40
C ASP A 372 21.69 11.32 -2.74
N LEU A 373 20.57 12.05 -2.74
CA LEU A 373 19.83 12.34 -3.97
C LEU A 373 20.64 13.30 -4.85
N THR A 374 21.01 12.84 -6.05
CA THR A 374 21.70 13.69 -7.03
C THR A 374 20.71 14.63 -7.70
N VAL A 375 20.88 15.93 -7.46
CA VAL A 375 20.04 16.99 -8.02
C VAL A 375 20.84 17.85 -8.98
N SER A 376 20.34 18.03 -10.20
CA SER A 376 20.85 18.97 -11.21
C SER A 376 20.00 20.24 -11.29
N GLN A 377 20.41 21.19 -12.12
CA GLN A 377 19.60 22.39 -12.44
C GLN A 377 18.24 22.02 -13.07
N ALA A 378 18.15 20.87 -13.74
CA ALA A 378 16.92 20.39 -14.36
C ALA A 378 16.02 19.58 -13.41
N GLY A 379 16.49 19.26 -12.21
CA GLY A 379 15.81 18.43 -11.24
C GLY A 379 16.58 17.17 -10.85
N TRP A 380 15.86 16.09 -10.48
CA TRP A 380 16.48 14.80 -10.14
C TRP A 380 15.85 13.64 -10.90
N PHE A 381 16.58 12.52 -10.94
CA PHE A 381 16.09 11.20 -11.32
C PHE A 381 16.62 10.17 -10.32
N ARG A 382 15.77 9.23 -9.86
CA ARG A 382 16.15 8.15 -8.95
C ARG A 382 15.39 6.87 -9.25
N THR A 383 16.10 5.74 -9.14
CA THR A 383 15.50 4.40 -9.20
C THR A 383 15.82 3.66 -7.90
N GLU A 384 14.82 3.07 -7.27
CA GLU A 384 14.95 2.32 -6.02
C GLU A 384 13.84 1.28 -5.84
N ASN A 385 13.97 0.40 -4.85
CA ASN A 385 12.89 -0.50 -4.46
C ASN A 385 11.90 0.23 -3.54
N LEU A 386 10.61 0.00 -3.74
CA LEU A 386 9.55 0.46 -2.85
C LEU A 386 9.30 -0.59 -1.76
N ASP A 387 10.28 -0.82 -0.92
CA ASP A 387 10.26 -1.70 0.25
C ASP A 387 9.64 -1.04 1.48
N GLN A 388 9.78 0.27 1.59
CA GLN A 388 9.22 1.14 2.65
C GLN A 388 8.68 2.41 2.01
N ASP A 389 8.01 3.26 2.80
CA ASP A 389 7.64 4.60 2.34
C ASP A 389 8.88 5.40 1.94
N LYS A 390 8.78 6.14 0.86
CA LYS A 390 9.88 6.97 0.34
C LYS A 390 9.49 8.43 0.41
N LEU A 391 10.36 9.24 1.00
CA LEU A 391 10.22 10.69 1.06
C LEU A 391 11.37 11.33 0.31
N THR A 392 11.03 12.21 -0.63
CA THR A 392 11.99 13.09 -1.29
C THR A 392 11.55 14.53 -1.13
N ALA A 393 12.51 15.44 -0.97
CA ALA A 393 12.21 16.86 -0.83
C ALA A 393 13.29 17.72 -1.49
N LEU A 394 12.88 18.90 -1.95
CA LEU A 394 13.73 19.88 -2.58
C LEU A 394 13.35 21.27 -2.09
N MET A 395 14.35 22.08 -1.75
CA MET A 395 14.19 23.53 -1.66
C MET A 395 14.77 24.19 -2.90
N VAL A 396 14.06 25.17 -3.39
CA VAL A 396 14.42 25.94 -4.57
C VAL A 396 14.38 27.43 -4.27
N GLU A 397 15.25 28.18 -4.91
CA GLU A 397 15.24 29.63 -4.97
C GLU A 397 14.69 30.06 -6.35
N GLU A 398 13.75 31.00 -6.36
CA GLU A 398 13.29 31.63 -7.59
C GLU A 398 14.35 32.64 -8.05
N LYS A 399 14.70 32.57 -9.34
CA LYS A 399 15.75 33.44 -9.96
C LYS A 399 15.25 34.86 -10.23
#